data_4ab8d58c07b31249b4a548b8f7f9155c
#
_entry.id   4ab8d58c07b31249b4a548b8f7f9155c
#
_cell.length_a   1.000
_cell.length_b   1.000
_cell.length_c   1.000
_cell.angle_alpha   90.00
_cell.angle_beta   90.00
_cell.angle_gamma   90.00
#
_symmetry.space_group_name_H-M   'P 1'
#
loop_
_entity.id
_entity.type
_entity.pdbx_description
1 polymer ?
#
loop_
_entity_poly.entity_id
_entity_poly.type
_entity_poly.pdbx_seq_one_letter_code
_entity_poly.pdbx_strand_id
1 'polypeptide(L)'
;MKVITLSDYVQFSPDKMKKNNIFQSPRFFCDVYCFEPGQEQKGHVHGDQDKIYLVLEGQGRFSVGDEQRVLGAGEGTLAPAGETHGVMNHTNARLRVLVFVAPNPV
;
A
#
# COMPACT_ATOMS: atom_id res chain seq x y z
N MET A 1 -20.20 16.30 7.37
CA MET A 1 -18.87 16.04 6.77
C MET A 1 -18.05 15.22 7.73
N LYS A 2 -17.36 14.18 7.23
CA LYS A 2 -16.44 13.41 8.07
C LYS A 2 -15.02 13.90 7.79
N VAL A 3 -14.30 14.23 8.86
CA VAL A 3 -12.88 14.62 8.78
C VAL A 3 -12.02 13.39 9.04
N ILE A 4 -11.01 13.17 8.21
CA ILE A 4 -10.08 12.07 8.33
C ILE A 4 -8.75 12.62 8.84
N THR A 5 -8.23 12.01 9.89
CA THR A 5 -6.91 12.31 10.42
C THR A 5 -6.04 11.08 10.19
N LEU A 6 -5.01 11.20 9.34
CA LEU A 6 -4.20 10.04 8.94
C LEU A 6 -3.61 9.28 10.12
N SER A 7 -3.22 9.97 11.18
CA SER A 7 -2.66 9.31 12.37
C SER A 7 -3.60 8.32 13.04
N ASP A 8 -4.91 8.44 12.81
CA ASP A 8 -5.90 7.49 13.34
C ASP A 8 -5.83 6.13 12.64
N TYR A 9 -5.17 6.07 11.48
CA TYR A 9 -5.07 4.85 10.66
C TYR A 9 -3.64 4.30 10.65
N VAL A 10 -2.80 4.71 11.60
CA VAL A 10 -1.42 4.27 11.71
C VAL A 10 -1.32 3.25 12.83
N GLN A 11 -1.57 1.99 12.49
CA GLN A 11 -1.41 0.86 13.39
C GLN A 11 -0.53 -0.18 12.72
N PHE A 12 0.41 -0.71 13.48
CA PHE A 12 1.35 -1.75 13.05
C PHE A 12 1.05 -3.04 13.80
N SER A 13 1.45 -4.17 13.22
CA SER A 13 1.38 -5.47 13.87
C SER A 13 2.74 -6.15 13.84
N PRO A 14 3.17 -6.82 14.94
CA PRO A 14 4.44 -7.55 14.92
C PRO A 14 4.39 -8.81 14.03
N ASP A 15 3.18 -9.31 13.71
CA ASP A 15 3.03 -10.59 13.01
C ASP A 15 3.12 -10.45 11.50
N LYS A 16 2.54 -9.37 10.96
CA LYS A 16 2.51 -9.11 9.51
C LYS A 16 2.15 -7.65 9.25
N MET A 17 2.35 -7.20 8.02
CA MET A 17 1.92 -5.87 7.62
C MET A 17 0.43 -5.70 7.89
N LYS A 18 0.04 -4.48 8.25
CA LYS A 18 -1.35 -4.19 8.59
C LYS A 18 -1.97 -3.24 7.59
N LYS A 19 -3.18 -3.59 7.14
CA LYS A 19 -4.02 -2.77 6.26
C LYS A 19 -5.03 -2.03 7.12
N ASN A 20 -4.89 -0.71 7.21
CA ASN A 20 -5.81 0.12 7.99
C ASN A 20 -6.77 0.80 7.03
N ASN A 21 -8.03 0.38 7.01
CA ASN A 21 -9.01 0.89 6.06
C ASN A 21 -9.50 2.27 6.47
N ILE A 22 -9.40 3.24 5.56
CA ILE A 22 -9.94 4.58 5.74
C ILE A 22 -11.38 4.64 5.26
N PHE A 23 -11.64 4.10 4.08
CA PHE A 23 -12.96 4.14 3.46
C PHE A 23 -13.08 3.06 2.39
N GLN A 24 -14.29 2.55 2.21
CA GLN A 24 -14.60 1.65 1.11
C GLN A 24 -16.04 1.81 0.65
N SER A 25 -16.23 1.61 -0.63
CA SER A 25 -17.53 1.54 -1.29
C SER A 25 -17.40 0.54 -2.45
N PRO A 26 -18.48 0.24 -3.19
CA PRO A 26 -18.33 -0.58 -4.40
C PRO A 26 -17.41 0.05 -5.46
N ARG A 27 -17.17 1.36 -5.39
CA ARG A 27 -16.35 2.06 -6.37
C ARG A 27 -14.86 1.97 -6.09
N PHE A 28 -14.47 1.99 -4.82
CA PHE A 28 -13.05 1.97 -4.45
C PHE A 28 -12.86 1.64 -2.99
N PHE A 29 -11.60 1.35 -2.62
CA PHE A 29 -11.19 1.43 -1.21
C PHE A 29 -9.89 2.21 -1.09
N CYS A 30 -9.69 2.79 0.10
CA CYS A 30 -8.49 3.55 0.44
C CYS A 30 -7.99 3.10 1.80
N ASP A 31 -6.74 2.66 1.86
CA ASP A 31 -6.10 2.12 3.06
C ASP A 31 -4.79 2.83 3.35
N VAL A 32 -4.37 2.76 4.61
CA VAL A 32 -2.98 2.98 4.98
C VAL A 32 -2.37 1.62 5.33
N TYR A 33 -1.36 1.21 4.57
CA TYR A 33 -0.59 0.00 4.85
C TYR A 33 0.58 0.37 5.75
N CYS A 34 0.72 -0.36 6.86
CA CYS A 34 1.80 -0.16 7.82
C CYS A 34 2.65 -1.42 7.90
N PHE A 35 3.97 -1.24 7.69
CA PHE A 35 4.94 -2.32 7.65
C PHE A 35 6.02 -2.09 8.70
N GLU A 36 6.19 -3.05 9.60
CA GLU A 36 7.39 -3.13 10.41
C GLU A 36 8.57 -3.61 9.54
N PRO A 37 9.82 -3.45 10.00
CA PRO A 37 10.97 -3.94 9.23
C PRO A 37 10.81 -5.40 8.80
N GLY A 38 11.09 -5.68 7.53
CA GLY A 38 11.04 -7.02 6.95
C GLY A 38 9.65 -7.50 6.52
N GLN A 39 8.61 -6.78 6.85
CA GLN A 39 7.26 -7.16 6.43
C GLN A 39 7.01 -6.81 4.98
N GLU A 40 6.12 -7.57 4.34
CA GLU A 40 5.83 -7.41 2.93
C GLU A 40 4.38 -7.70 2.59
N GLN A 41 3.92 -7.11 1.50
CA GLN A 41 2.77 -7.57 0.74
C GLN A 41 3.33 -8.28 -0.49
N LYS A 42 3.18 -9.61 -0.54
CA LYS A 42 3.74 -10.41 -1.63
C LYS A 42 3.10 -10.06 -2.95
N GLY A 43 3.86 -10.23 -4.02
CA GLY A 43 3.39 -10.00 -5.37
C GLY A 43 2.15 -10.83 -5.68
N HIS A 44 1.14 -10.16 -6.22
CA HIS A 44 -0.12 -10.78 -6.62
C HIS A 44 -0.72 -10.00 -7.79
N VAL A 45 -1.68 -10.61 -8.44
CA VAL A 45 -2.36 -10.03 -9.61
C VAL A 45 -3.85 -9.86 -9.29
N HIS A 46 -4.35 -8.65 -9.58
CA HIS A 46 -5.78 -8.39 -9.62
C HIS A 46 -6.18 -8.05 -11.05
N GLY A 47 -7.08 -8.82 -11.65
CA GLY A 47 -7.42 -8.69 -13.05
C GLY A 47 -8.09 -7.37 -13.43
N ASP A 48 -8.91 -6.82 -12.53
CA ASP A 48 -9.83 -5.72 -12.83
C ASP A 48 -9.56 -4.44 -12.07
N GLN A 49 -8.56 -4.41 -11.18
CA GLN A 49 -8.33 -3.24 -10.34
C GLN A 49 -7.06 -2.52 -10.73
N ASP A 50 -7.15 -1.19 -10.76
CA ASP A 50 -5.99 -0.33 -10.77
C ASP A 50 -5.67 0.06 -9.34
N LYS A 51 -4.39 0.22 -9.04
CA LYS A 51 -3.90 0.49 -7.69
C LYS A 51 -2.85 1.59 -7.71
N ILE A 52 -2.91 2.48 -6.73
CA ILE A 52 -1.87 3.47 -6.48
C ILE A 52 -1.26 3.17 -5.12
N TYR A 53 0.08 3.23 -5.06
CA TYR A 53 0.85 3.28 -3.83
C TYR A 53 1.48 4.66 -3.71
N LEU A 54 1.36 5.28 -2.54
CA LEU A 54 2.03 6.55 -2.24
C LEU A 54 2.70 6.43 -0.88
N VAL A 55 4.02 6.54 -0.85
CA VAL A 55 4.78 6.42 0.41
C VAL A 55 4.56 7.66 1.27
N LEU A 56 4.10 7.45 2.50
CA LEU A 56 3.88 8.51 3.49
C LEU A 56 5.08 8.67 4.41
N GLU A 57 5.74 7.55 4.77
CA GLU A 57 6.86 7.54 5.70
C GLU A 57 7.75 6.34 5.40
N GLY A 58 9.06 6.53 5.49
CA GLY A 58 10.04 5.47 5.31
C GLY A 58 10.36 5.20 3.85
N GLN A 59 10.86 4.00 3.59
CA GLN A 59 11.20 3.53 2.24
C GLN A 59 10.72 2.10 2.07
N GLY A 60 10.34 1.76 0.85
CA GLY A 60 9.94 0.41 0.52
C GLY A 60 10.48 0.02 -0.87
N ARG A 61 10.63 -1.28 -1.08
CA ARG A 61 10.91 -1.83 -2.40
C ARG A 61 9.60 -2.23 -3.03
N PHE A 62 9.26 -1.56 -4.12
CA PHE A 62 8.02 -1.79 -4.86
C PHE A 62 8.31 -2.57 -6.12
N SER A 63 7.45 -3.53 -6.43
CA SER A 63 7.51 -4.28 -7.68
C SER A 63 6.20 -4.14 -8.43
N VAL A 64 6.30 -3.87 -9.73
CA VAL A 64 5.17 -3.81 -10.66
C VAL A 64 5.63 -4.44 -11.97
N GLY A 65 4.99 -5.53 -12.38
CA GLY A 65 5.46 -6.31 -13.51
C GLY A 65 6.90 -6.77 -13.29
N ASP A 66 7.77 -6.48 -14.24
CA ASP A 66 9.18 -6.86 -14.19
C ASP A 66 10.08 -5.81 -13.52
N GLU A 67 9.52 -4.69 -13.11
CA GLU A 67 10.28 -3.60 -12.53
C GLU A 67 10.27 -3.64 -11.01
N GLN A 68 11.40 -3.26 -10.43
CA GLN A 68 11.50 -3.02 -8.98
C GLN A 68 12.19 -1.69 -8.74
N ARG A 69 11.69 -0.93 -7.76
CA ARG A 69 12.30 0.32 -7.34
C ARG A 69 12.15 0.52 -5.85
N VAL A 70 13.13 1.18 -5.26
CA VAL A 70 13.04 1.69 -3.90
C VAL A 70 12.43 3.09 -3.97
N LEU A 71 11.31 3.28 -3.27
CA LEU A 71 10.61 4.55 -3.21
C LEU A 71 10.57 5.04 -1.78
N GLY A 72 10.72 6.35 -1.60
CA GLY A 72 10.68 7.02 -0.31
C GLY A 72 9.48 7.94 -0.16
N ALA A 73 9.39 8.60 1.00
CA ALA A 73 8.28 9.49 1.32
C ALA A 73 8.04 10.53 0.22
N GLY A 74 6.78 10.67 -0.18
CA GLY A 74 6.38 11.58 -1.25
C GLY A 74 6.45 10.98 -2.65
N GLU A 75 6.96 9.76 -2.79
CA GLU A 75 7.01 9.03 -4.05
C GLU A 75 6.00 7.91 -4.07
N GLY A 76 5.57 7.53 -5.26
CA GLY A 76 4.60 6.45 -5.41
C GLY A 76 4.71 5.78 -6.76
N THR A 77 3.88 4.77 -6.97
CA THR A 77 3.81 4.05 -8.24
C THR A 77 2.39 3.56 -8.51
N LEU A 78 2.15 3.24 -9.76
CA LEU A 78 0.89 2.70 -10.23
C LEU A 78 1.04 1.22 -10.51
N ALA A 79 0.05 0.44 -10.11
CA ALA A 79 -0.08 -0.97 -10.46
C ALA A 79 -1.35 -1.13 -11.30
N PRO A 80 -1.25 -1.05 -12.63
CA PRO A 80 -2.41 -1.22 -13.50
C PRO A 80 -3.02 -2.61 -13.39
N ALA A 81 -4.29 -2.73 -13.73
CA ALA A 81 -4.98 -4.00 -13.77
C ALA A 81 -4.17 -5.03 -14.59
N GLY A 82 -4.10 -6.25 -14.09
CA GLY A 82 -3.38 -7.34 -14.75
C GLY A 82 -1.89 -7.42 -14.48
N GLU A 83 -1.29 -6.41 -13.84
CA GLU A 83 0.13 -6.43 -13.51
C GLU A 83 0.35 -6.99 -12.10
N THR A 84 1.31 -7.90 -11.97
CA THR A 84 1.75 -8.40 -10.67
C THR A 84 2.41 -7.25 -9.89
N HIS A 85 2.06 -7.12 -8.62
CA HIS A 85 2.60 -6.03 -7.80
C HIS A 85 2.78 -6.46 -6.35
N GLY A 86 3.71 -5.81 -5.67
CA GLY A 86 3.99 -6.07 -4.26
C GLY A 86 4.86 -4.98 -3.65
N VAL A 87 4.97 -5.02 -2.34
CA VAL A 87 5.77 -4.06 -1.55
C VAL A 87 6.49 -4.79 -0.46
N MET A 88 7.75 -4.47 -0.25
CA MET A 88 8.54 -4.98 0.87
C MET A 88 9.20 -3.84 1.63
N ASN A 89 9.08 -3.87 2.94
CA ASN A 89 9.89 -3.01 3.80
C ASN A 89 11.25 -3.68 4.03
N HIS A 90 12.22 -3.31 3.20
CA HIS A 90 13.58 -3.84 3.24
C HIS A 90 14.49 -3.11 4.22
N THR A 91 13.95 -2.14 4.97
CA THR A 91 14.74 -1.27 5.85
C THR A 91 14.57 -1.65 7.32
N ASN A 92 15.31 -0.97 8.20
CA ASN A 92 15.22 -1.11 9.65
C ASN A 92 14.23 -0.12 10.28
N ALA A 93 13.54 0.67 9.47
CA ALA A 93 12.57 1.66 9.91
C ALA A 93 11.17 1.27 9.46
N ARG A 94 10.16 1.88 10.06
CA ARG A 94 8.76 1.67 9.68
C ARG A 94 8.45 2.28 8.32
N LEU A 95 7.53 1.64 7.60
CA LEU A 95 7.04 2.09 6.30
C LEU A 95 5.53 2.27 6.38
N ARG A 96 5.04 3.42 5.94
CA ARG A 96 3.61 3.68 5.77
C ARG A 96 3.33 4.06 4.33
N VAL A 97 2.31 3.44 3.76
CA VAL A 97 1.94 3.61 2.36
C VAL A 97 0.44 3.86 2.26
N LEU A 98 0.07 4.96 1.61
CA LEU A 98 -1.33 5.19 1.25
C LEU A 98 -1.63 4.37 0.00
N VAL A 99 -2.75 3.65 0.04
CA VAL A 99 -3.14 2.73 -1.03
C VAL A 99 -4.57 3.04 -1.46
N PHE A 100 -4.75 3.17 -2.76
CA PHE A 100 -6.07 3.41 -3.36
C PHE A 100 -6.30 2.36 -4.45
N VAL A 101 -7.41 1.68 -4.40
CA VAL A 101 -7.77 0.62 -5.36
C VAL A 101 -9.18 0.86 -5.90
N ALA A 102 -9.32 0.79 -7.22
CA ALA A 102 -10.60 0.96 -7.89
C ALA A 102 -10.69 0.04 -9.11
N PRO A 103 -11.86 -0.55 -9.37
CA PRO A 103 -13.01 -0.66 -8.48
C PRO A 103 -12.71 -1.53 -7.26
N ASN A 104 -13.54 -1.45 -6.23
CA ASN A 104 -13.41 -2.33 -5.08
C ASN A 104 -13.75 -3.77 -5.51
N PRO A 105 -12.89 -4.76 -5.20
CA PRO A 105 -13.08 -6.14 -5.66
C PRO A 105 -14.20 -6.91 -4.94
N VAL A 106 -15.00 -6.27 -4.14
CA VAL A 106 -16.14 -6.94 -3.46
C VAL A 106 -17.31 -7.14 -4.38
#